data_f46d66b188f9a5e6ca0671da73ca8fc0
#
_entry.id   f46d66b188f9a5e6ca0671da73ca8fc0
#
_cell.length_a   1.000
_cell.length_b   1.000
_cell.length_c   1.000
_cell.angle_alpha   90.00
_cell.angle_beta   90.00
_cell.angle_gamma   90.00
#
_symmetry.space_group_name_H-M   'P 1'
#
loop_
_entity.id
_entity.type
_entity.pdbx_description
1 polymer ?
#
loop_
_entity_poly.entity_id
_entity_poly.type
_entity_poly.pdbx_seq_one_letter_code
_entity_poly.pdbx_strand_id
1 'polypeptide(L)'
;MKSLVTVLFLLLLGMVASAWAQGGSAEKGKALVESKHCALCHKEGGNLGKPMEMVAGTNNDAYLKGAITDPKKTLGPQVKMPALKLSDAELQDVIAYLRSIAKH
;
A
#
# COMPACT_ATOMS: atom_id res chain seq x y z
N MET A 1 16.82 -5.07 -42.47
CA MET A 1 16.09 -3.87 -41.98
C MET A 1 14.87 -4.23 -41.15
N LYS A 2 14.01 -5.15 -41.58
CA LYS A 2 12.80 -5.51 -40.81
C LYS A 2 13.11 -6.14 -39.47
N SER A 3 14.19 -6.88 -39.31
CA SER A 3 14.59 -7.53 -38.05
C SER A 3 15.06 -6.52 -36.99
N LEU A 4 15.71 -5.43 -37.40
CA LEU A 4 16.16 -4.37 -36.47
C LEU A 4 14.99 -3.62 -35.85
N VAL A 5 13.96 -3.34 -36.65
CA VAL A 5 12.76 -2.62 -36.18
C VAL A 5 12.00 -3.50 -35.18
N THR A 6 11.90 -4.80 -35.46
CA THR A 6 11.21 -5.77 -34.57
C THR A 6 11.94 -5.90 -33.21
N VAL A 7 13.26 -5.98 -33.21
CA VAL A 7 14.07 -6.07 -31.99
C VAL A 7 13.93 -4.80 -31.15
N LEU A 8 13.95 -3.64 -31.78
CA LEU A 8 13.79 -2.35 -31.09
C LEU A 8 12.40 -2.25 -30.42
N PHE A 9 11.37 -2.70 -31.12
CA PHE A 9 10.00 -2.70 -30.59
C PHE A 9 9.86 -3.61 -29.37
N LEU A 10 10.48 -4.79 -29.38
CA LEU A 10 10.48 -5.71 -28.25
C LEU A 10 11.22 -5.15 -27.03
N LEU A 11 12.32 -4.44 -27.24
CA LEU A 11 13.07 -3.77 -26.18
C LEU A 11 12.24 -2.67 -25.50
N LEU A 12 11.48 -1.91 -26.26
CA LEU A 12 10.60 -0.87 -25.74
C LEU A 12 9.48 -1.45 -24.89
N LEU A 13 8.90 -2.58 -25.30
CA LEU A 13 7.88 -3.28 -24.53
C LEU A 13 8.45 -3.81 -23.21
N GLY A 14 9.67 -4.33 -23.21
CA GLY A 14 10.34 -4.78 -21.99
C GLY A 14 10.57 -3.67 -20.99
N MET A 15 10.96 -2.48 -21.44
CA MET A 15 11.15 -1.32 -20.56
C MET A 15 9.85 -0.85 -19.93
N VAL A 16 8.74 -0.83 -20.67
CA VAL A 16 7.43 -0.45 -20.13
C VAL A 16 6.99 -1.44 -19.03
N ALA A 17 7.17 -2.74 -19.25
CA ALA A 17 6.84 -3.75 -18.25
C ALA A 17 7.67 -3.58 -16.98
N SER A 18 8.95 -3.23 -17.07
CA SER A 18 9.82 -2.98 -15.91
C SER A 18 9.36 -1.77 -15.11
N ALA A 19 8.91 -0.69 -15.77
CA ALA A 19 8.43 0.50 -15.11
C ALA A 19 7.16 0.21 -14.27
N TRP A 20 6.30 -0.66 -14.73
CA TRP A 20 5.09 -1.04 -14.00
C TRP A 20 5.40 -1.87 -12.74
N ALA A 21 6.52 -2.57 -12.71
CA ALA A 21 6.91 -3.42 -11.59
C ALA A 21 7.54 -2.64 -10.43
N GLN A 22 7.90 -1.36 -10.61
CA GLN A 22 8.60 -0.55 -9.59
C GLN A 22 7.69 0.11 -8.57
N GLY A 23 6.40 0.23 -8.84
CA GLY A 23 5.42 0.76 -7.88
C GLY A 23 4.72 -0.37 -7.14
N GLY A 24 4.26 -0.15 -5.93
CA GLY A 24 3.42 -1.10 -5.21
C GLY A 24 2.14 -1.39 -5.99
N SER A 25 1.56 -2.57 -5.79
CA SER A 25 0.31 -2.96 -6.42
C SER A 25 -0.89 -2.68 -5.52
N ALA A 26 -1.77 -1.79 -5.93
CA ALA A 26 -2.99 -1.48 -5.18
C ALA A 26 -3.92 -2.71 -5.05
N GLU A 27 -3.98 -3.57 -6.07
CA GLU A 27 -4.75 -4.82 -6.01
C GLU A 27 -4.22 -5.78 -4.94
N LYS A 28 -2.91 -5.98 -4.90
CA LYS A 28 -2.27 -6.83 -3.89
C LYS A 28 -2.41 -6.21 -2.50
N GLY A 29 -2.29 -4.90 -2.40
CA GLY A 29 -2.48 -4.16 -1.16
C GLY A 29 -3.90 -4.31 -0.63
N LYS A 30 -4.90 -4.25 -1.49
CA LYS A 30 -6.29 -4.47 -1.13
C LYS A 30 -6.51 -5.87 -0.55
N ALA A 31 -5.93 -6.89 -1.20
CA ALA A 31 -6.02 -8.27 -0.74
C ALA A 31 -5.36 -8.44 0.65
N LEU A 32 -4.21 -7.80 0.88
CA LEU A 32 -3.54 -7.82 2.18
C LEU A 32 -4.37 -7.12 3.26
N VAL A 33 -4.93 -5.95 2.96
CA VAL A 33 -5.79 -5.21 3.89
C VAL A 33 -7.00 -6.06 4.29
N GLU A 34 -7.62 -6.74 3.33
CA GLU A 34 -8.75 -7.64 3.61
C GLU A 34 -8.32 -8.85 4.44
N SER A 35 -7.20 -9.49 4.10
CA SER A 35 -6.71 -10.67 4.82
C SER A 35 -6.22 -10.36 6.23
N LYS A 36 -5.72 -9.16 6.48
CA LYS A 36 -5.26 -8.70 7.80
C LYS A 36 -6.37 -8.02 8.61
N HIS A 37 -7.58 -7.98 8.09
CA HIS A 37 -8.78 -7.49 8.77
C HIS A 37 -8.69 -6.04 9.26
N CYS A 38 -8.01 -5.17 8.54
CA CYS A 38 -7.88 -3.75 8.90
C CYS A 38 -9.25 -3.07 9.02
N ALA A 39 -10.20 -3.46 8.20
CA ALA A 39 -11.54 -2.87 8.19
C ALA A 39 -12.37 -3.20 9.44
N LEU A 40 -11.96 -4.14 10.27
CA LEU A 40 -12.65 -4.40 11.53
C LEU A 40 -12.63 -3.19 12.47
N CYS A 41 -11.53 -2.43 12.44
CA CYS A 41 -11.36 -1.23 13.27
C CYS A 41 -11.45 0.06 12.46
N HIS A 42 -10.99 0.03 11.22
CA HIS A 42 -10.89 1.21 10.33
C HIS A 42 -12.03 1.27 9.32
N LYS A 43 -13.25 1.12 9.78
CA LYS A 43 -14.45 1.23 8.94
C LYS A 43 -15.26 2.46 9.33
N GLU A 44 -16.08 2.94 8.42
CA GLU A 44 -17.00 4.03 8.69
C GLU A 44 -17.94 3.64 9.85
N GLY A 45 -18.02 4.51 10.85
CA GLY A 45 -18.78 4.23 12.06
C GLY A 45 -18.10 3.28 13.05
N GLY A 46 -16.85 2.86 12.80
CA GLY A 46 -16.09 2.02 13.71
C GLY A 46 -15.60 2.80 14.94
N ASN A 47 -15.51 2.11 16.08
CA ASN A 47 -15.16 2.72 17.36
C ASN A 47 -13.67 2.76 17.67
N LEU A 48 -12.85 1.96 16.96
CA LEU A 48 -11.44 1.76 17.31
C LEU A 48 -10.46 2.52 16.41
N GLY A 49 -10.93 3.02 15.28
CA GLY A 49 -10.05 3.76 14.36
C GLY A 49 -10.86 4.56 13.35
N LYS A 50 -10.23 5.54 12.74
CA LYS A 50 -10.86 6.32 11.67
C LYS A 50 -10.97 5.44 10.41
N PRO A 51 -11.94 5.75 9.52
CA PRO A 51 -12.03 5.04 8.23
C PRO A 51 -10.70 5.08 7.48
N MET A 52 -10.40 4.01 6.76
CA MET A 52 -9.13 3.85 6.04
C MET A 52 -8.86 5.01 5.07
N GLU A 53 -9.90 5.48 4.38
CA GLU A 53 -9.80 6.58 3.42
C GLU A 53 -9.32 7.88 4.08
N MET A 54 -9.79 8.15 5.28
CA MET A 54 -9.39 9.34 6.04
C MET A 54 -7.99 9.21 6.60
N VAL A 55 -7.64 8.05 7.12
CA VAL A 55 -6.29 7.78 7.63
C VAL A 55 -5.27 7.93 6.50
N ALA A 56 -5.57 7.38 5.34
CA ALA A 56 -4.70 7.48 4.17
C ALA A 56 -4.59 8.93 3.65
N GLY A 57 -5.68 9.69 3.70
CA GLY A 57 -5.72 11.05 3.19
C GLY A 57 -5.03 12.10 4.06
N THR A 58 -4.89 11.84 5.37
CA THR A 58 -4.36 12.82 6.33
C THR A 58 -2.94 12.54 6.78
N ASN A 59 -2.33 11.41 6.36
CA ASN A 59 -1.01 11.00 6.82
C ASN A 59 -0.08 10.69 5.64
N ASN A 60 1.22 10.89 5.85
CA ASN A 60 2.22 10.57 4.83
C ASN A 60 2.58 9.07 4.86
N ASP A 61 3.33 8.63 3.86
CA ASP A 61 3.69 7.22 3.71
C ASP A 61 4.55 6.71 4.87
N ALA A 62 5.49 7.50 5.36
CA ALA A 62 6.36 7.10 6.47
C ALA A 62 5.54 6.85 7.75
N TYR A 63 4.56 7.70 8.02
CA TYR A 63 3.66 7.53 9.15
C TYR A 63 2.81 6.27 9.00
N LEU A 64 2.23 6.05 7.82
CA LEU A 64 1.41 4.87 7.55
C LEU A 64 2.21 3.57 7.70
N LYS A 65 3.44 3.55 7.18
CA LYS A 65 4.33 2.38 7.33
C LYS A 65 4.63 2.11 8.80
N GLY A 66 4.96 3.14 9.57
CA GLY A 66 5.23 3.01 10.99
C GLY A 66 4.02 2.55 11.78
N ALA A 67 2.84 3.09 11.48
CA ALA A 67 1.60 2.71 12.15
C ALA A 67 1.24 1.24 11.90
N ILE A 68 1.57 0.70 10.74
CA ILE A 68 1.30 -0.70 10.38
C ILE A 68 2.32 -1.65 11.02
N THR A 69 3.60 -1.31 10.97
CA THR A 69 4.68 -2.21 11.40
C THR A 69 5.09 -2.04 12.85
N ASP A 70 4.94 -0.84 13.40
CA ASP A 70 5.28 -0.54 14.79
C ASP A 70 4.31 0.50 15.35
N PRO A 71 3.04 0.12 15.57
CA PRO A 71 2.01 1.07 16.01
C PRO A 71 2.28 1.67 17.38
N LYS A 72 2.86 0.92 18.31
CA LYS A 72 3.14 1.44 19.64
C LYS A 72 4.18 2.55 19.63
N LYS A 73 5.20 2.44 18.79
CA LYS A 73 6.22 3.47 18.64
C LYS A 73 5.69 4.69 17.88
N THR A 74 4.87 4.46 16.85
CA THR A 74 4.38 5.51 15.97
C THR A 74 3.19 6.26 16.56
N LEU A 75 2.25 5.54 17.19
CA LEU A 75 0.98 6.06 17.66
C LEU A 75 0.90 6.22 19.19
N GLY A 76 1.81 5.58 19.94
CA GLY A 76 1.85 5.60 21.37
C GLY A 76 1.67 4.23 22.01
N PRO A 77 2.14 4.06 23.28
CA PRO A 77 2.17 2.73 23.91
C PRO A 77 0.79 2.16 24.25
N GLN A 78 -0.25 2.99 24.25
CA GLN A 78 -1.61 2.54 24.58
C GLN A 78 -2.45 2.15 23.37
N VAL A 79 -1.89 2.24 22.17
CA VAL A 79 -2.61 1.89 20.94
C VAL A 79 -2.97 0.40 20.92
N LYS A 80 -4.18 0.11 20.45
CA LYS A 80 -4.67 -1.28 20.37
C LYS A 80 -4.42 -1.95 19.02
N MET A 81 -3.94 -1.21 18.05
CA MET A 81 -3.62 -1.74 16.74
C MET A 81 -2.45 -2.73 16.83
N PRO A 82 -2.60 -3.96 16.33
CA PRO A 82 -1.50 -4.94 16.36
C PRO A 82 -0.43 -4.59 15.32
N ALA A 83 0.82 -4.88 15.64
CA ALA A 83 1.92 -4.77 14.69
C ALA A 83 1.81 -5.88 13.66
N LEU A 84 1.95 -5.53 12.37
CA LEU A 84 1.93 -6.49 11.28
C LEU A 84 3.34 -6.72 10.75
N LYS A 85 3.67 -7.99 10.51
CA LYS A 85 4.93 -8.35 9.87
C LYS A 85 4.70 -8.47 8.37
N LEU A 86 5.12 -7.46 7.64
CA LEU A 86 5.03 -7.41 6.19
C LEU A 86 6.41 -7.25 5.60
N SER A 87 6.67 -7.89 4.46
CA SER A 87 7.87 -7.61 3.69
C SER A 87 7.81 -6.19 3.14
N ASP A 88 8.96 -5.64 2.71
CA ASP A 88 8.99 -4.31 2.11
C ASP A 88 8.07 -4.23 0.88
N ALA A 89 8.03 -5.28 0.06
CA ALA A 89 7.17 -5.34 -1.11
C ALA A 89 5.69 -5.35 -0.72
N GLU A 90 5.31 -6.14 0.27
CA GLU A 90 3.94 -6.17 0.79
C GLU A 90 3.52 -4.83 1.36
N LEU A 91 4.41 -4.19 2.12
CA LEU A 91 4.15 -2.90 2.71
C LEU A 91 3.93 -1.84 1.63
N GLN A 92 4.73 -1.85 0.56
CA GLN A 92 4.54 -0.96 -0.59
C GLN A 92 3.20 -1.19 -1.28
N ASP A 93 2.78 -2.45 -1.40
CA ASP A 93 1.48 -2.79 -1.97
C ASP A 93 0.33 -2.22 -1.13
N VAL A 94 0.40 -2.36 0.18
CA VAL A 94 -0.59 -1.79 1.10
C VAL A 94 -0.63 -0.26 0.98
N ILE A 95 0.52 0.39 0.96
CA ILE A 95 0.60 1.84 0.80
C ILE A 95 0.00 2.29 -0.54
N ALA A 96 0.28 1.55 -1.63
CA ALA A 96 -0.30 1.86 -2.94
C ALA A 96 -1.83 1.78 -2.90
N TYR A 97 -2.39 0.77 -2.24
CA TYR A 97 -3.83 0.65 -2.06
C TYR A 97 -4.38 1.83 -1.24
N LEU A 98 -3.77 2.15 -0.11
CA LEU A 98 -4.19 3.26 0.74
C LEU A 98 -4.18 4.59 -0.02
N ARG A 99 -3.17 4.83 -0.85
CA ARG A 99 -3.12 6.03 -1.69
C ARG A 99 -4.25 6.05 -2.72
N SER A 100 -4.65 4.89 -3.23
CA SER A 100 -5.74 4.80 -4.21
C SER A 100 -7.11 5.16 -3.62
N ILE A 101 -7.31 4.96 -2.32
CA ILE A 101 -8.58 5.23 -1.65
C ILE A 101 -8.56 6.51 -0.79
N ALA A 102 -7.44 7.20 -0.71
CA ALA A 102 -7.25 8.34 0.17
C ALA A 102 -8.28 9.45 -0.10
N LYS A 103 -8.89 9.95 0.97
CA LYS A 103 -9.79 11.12 0.96
C LYS A 103 -9.23 12.20 1.87
N HIS A 104 -9.20 13.42 1.35
CA HIS A 104 -8.68 14.58 2.07
C HIS A 104 -9.77 15.46 2.65
#